data_a9c0b509312d4006c9fbad8f204f76c3
#
_entry.id   a9c0b509312d4006c9fbad8f204f76c3
#
_cell.length_a   1.000
_cell.length_b   1.000
_cell.length_c   1.000
_cell.angle_alpha   90.00
_cell.angle_beta   90.00
_cell.angle_gamma   90.00
#
_symmetry.space_group_name_H-M   'P 1'
#
loop_
_entity.id
_entity.type
_entity.pdbx_description
1 polymer ?
#
loop_
_entity_poly.entity_id
_entity_poly.type
_entity_poly.pdbx_seq_one_letter_code
_entity_poly.pdbx_strand_id
1 'polypeptide(L)'
;QKEFKNNNINVNLDSQTGALTLDASVLFDVDDAELTDAGKEALRNVLPIYCKVLMEDAYKNYLAEIIIDGYTDTDGDYAYNLELSQQRSLAVAQYLLDIQGEFLTEAQSLDLQDYLTVNGHSMANPILDANGNVDKDASRRVEVKFRLKDDEMISELSKIMSGSDENTAADASADKAQ
;
A
#
# COMPACT_ATOMS: atom_id res chain seq x y z
N GLN A 1 -0.76 -14.02 10.94
CA GLN A 1 -0.80 -15.19 10.02
C GLN A 1 -1.91 -16.20 10.34
N LYS A 2 -2.45 -16.25 11.55
CA LYS A 2 -3.50 -17.22 11.92
C LYS A 2 -4.92 -16.81 11.49
N GLU A 3 -5.19 -15.54 11.31
CA GLU A 3 -6.55 -15.04 11.07
C GLU A 3 -6.99 -15.13 9.60
N PHE A 4 -6.05 -15.05 8.64
CA PHE A 4 -6.36 -15.10 7.21
C PHE A 4 -6.50 -16.50 6.60
N LYS A 5 -6.18 -17.56 7.33
CA LYS A 5 -6.18 -18.94 6.81
C LYS A 5 -7.55 -19.62 6.71
N ASN A 6 -8.62 -19.00 7.20
CA ASN A 6 -9.92 -19.70 7.35
C ASN A 6 -10.98 -19.34 6.32
N ASN A 7 -10.72 -18.41 5.41
CA ASN A 7 -11.66 -18.01 4.38
C ASN A 7 -11.12 -18.41 3.01
N ASN A 8 -11.90 -19.11 2.24
CA ASN A 8 -11.63 -19.63 0.89
C ASN A 8 -11.51 -18.49 -0.17
N ILE A 9 -10.90 -17.36 0.24
CA ILE A 9 -10.73 -16.15 -0.57
C ILE A 9 -9.28 -16.13 -1.03
N ASN A 10 -9.05 -15.92 -2.34
CA ASN A 10 -7.73 -15.73 -2.94
C ASN A 10 -7.12 -14.38 -2.50
N VAL A 11 -6.79 -14.29 -1.22
CA VAL A 11 -6.09 -13.16 -0.63
C VAL A 11 -4.71 -13.63 -0.22
N ASN A 12 -3.69 -13.01 -0.78
CA ASN A 12 -2.30 -13.29 -0.43
C ASN A 12 -1.75 -12.17 0.44
N LEU A 13 -1.37 -12.51 1.67
CA LEU A 13 -0.65 -11.61 2.57
C LEU A 13 0.85 -11.91 2.47
N ASP A 14 1.61 -10.98 1.94
CA ASP A 14 3.06 -11.06 1.96
C ASP A 14 3.56 -10.85 3.40
N SER A 15 4.18 -11.89 3.95
CA SER A 15 4.66 -11.89 5.34
C SER A 15 5.91 -11.03 5.56
N GLN A 16 6.59 -10.59 4.51
CA GLN A 16 7.78 -9.74 4.60
C GLN A 16 7.40 -8.25 4.55
N THR A 17 6.48 -7.90 3.65
CA THR A 17 6.09 -6.50 3.41
C THR A 17 4.78 -6.12 4.09
N GLY A 18 3.96 -7.10 4.50
CA GLY A 18 2.62 -6.87 4.99
C GLY A 18 1.62 -6.47 3.91
N ALA A 19 2.00 -6.52 2.63
CA ALA A 19 1.11 -6.20 1.52
C ALA A 19 0.05 -7.29 1.35
N LEU A 20 -1.20 -6.85 1.17
CA LEU A 20 -2.37 -7.68 0.90
C LEU A 20 -2.69 -7.61 -0.58
N THR A 21 -2.57 -8.72 -1.31
CA THR A 21 -2.88 -8.81 -2.73
C THR A 21 -4.23 -9.47 -2.93
N LEU A 22 -5.10 -8.82 -3.69
CA LEU A 22 -6.44 -9.22 -4.04
C LEU A 22 -6.53 -9.40 -5.55
N ASP A 23 -7.03 -10.56 -5.99
CA ASP A 23 -7.25 -10.85 -7.41
C ASP A 23 -8.38 -9.97 -7.95
N ALA A 24 -8.11 -9.21 -9.01
CA ALA A 24 -9.11 -8.33 -9.61
C ALA A 24 -10.29 -9.09 -10.24
N SER A 25 -10.11 -10.34 -10.66
CA SER A 25 -11.20 -11.15 -11.20
C SER A 25 -12.24 -11.56 -10.15
N VAL A 26 -11.87 -11.54 -8.87
CA VAL A 26 -12.81 -11.73 -7.75
C VAL A 26 -13.54 -10.43 -7.44
N LEU A 27 -12.85 -9.30 -7.57
CA LEU A 27 -13.37 -7.99 -7.17
C LEU A 27 -14.28 -7.38 -8.24
N PHE A 28 -13.97 -7.58 -9.53
CA PHE A 28 -14.59 -6.88 -10.65
C PHE A 28 -14.91 -7.82 -11.80
N ASP A 29 -15.91 -7.47 -12.58
CA ASP A 29 -16.13 -8.06 -13.89
C ASP A 29 -15.07 -7.59 -14.90
N VAL A 30 -15.03 -8.24 -16.08
CA VAL A 30 -14.08 -7.91 -17.15
C VAL A 30 -14.33 -6.48 -17.64
N ASP A 31 -13.26 -5.69 -17.76
CA ASP A 31 -13.28 -4.28 -18.17
C ASP A 31 -14.18 -3.37 -17.31
N ASP A 32 -14.50 -3.80 -16.08
CA ASP A 32 -15.30 -3.04 -15.14
C ASP A 32 -14.50 -2.63 -13.90
N ALA A 33 -14.96 -1.59 -13.23
CA ALA A 33 -14.45 -1.10 -11.95
C ALA A 33 -15.54 -1.06 -10.86
N GLU A 34 -16.75 -1.57 -11.14
CA GLU A 34 -17.77 -1.74 -10.13
C GLU A 34 -17.52 -3.04 -9.34
N LEU A 35 -17.51 -2.95 -8.02
CA LEU A 35 -17.31 -4.11 -7.17
C LEU A 35 -18.48 -5.09 -7.27
N THR A 36 -18.17 -6.33 -7.58
CA THR A 36 -19.14 -7.44 -7.52
C THR A 36 -19.57 -7.72 -6.08
N ASP A 37 -20.68 -8.42 -5.87
CA ASP A 37 -21.10 -8.83 -4.52
C ASP A 37 -20.07 -9.78 -3.88
N ALA A 38 -19.46 -10.66 -4.67
CA ALA A 38 -18.38 -11.54 -4.21
C ALA A 38 -17.14 -10.73 -3.82
N GLY A 39 -16.80 -9.67 -4.57
CA GLY A 39 -15.73 -8.74 -4.28
C GLY A 39 -15.98 -7.97 -2.97
N LYS A 40 -17.17 -7.47 -2.78
CA LYS A 40 -17.57 -6.80 -1.52
C LYS A 40 -17.47 -7.73 -0.32
N GLU A 41 -17.90 -8.99 -0.46
CA GLU A 41 -17.76 -10.00 0.58
C GLU A 41 -16.29 -10.31 0.89
N ALA A 42 -15.46 -10.47 -0.15
CA ALA A 42 -14.03 -10.69 0.01
C ALA A 42 -13.35 -9.54 0.78
N LEU A 43 -13.62 -8.29 0.39
CA LEU A 43 -13.11 -7.09 1.05
C LEU A 43 -13.59 -6.97 2.50
N ARG A 44 -14.87 -7.28 2.77
CA ARG A 44 -15.45 -7.23 4.12
C ARG A 44 -14.80 -8.24 5.07
N ASN A 45 -14.29 -9.34 4.55
CA ASN A 45 -13.61 -10.36 5.35
C ASN A 45 -12.15 -10.00 5.70
N VAL A 46 -11.48 -9.16 4.91
CA VAL A 46 -10.05 -8.88 5.09
C VAL A 46 -9.74 -7.45 5.53
N LEU A 47 -10.40 -6.44 4.96
CA LEU A 47 -10.10 -5.04 5.28
C LEU A 47 -10.30 -4.68 6.76
N PRO A 48 -11.37 -5.15 7.45
CA PRO A 48 -11.54 -4.87 8.88
C PRO A 48 -10.38 -5.37 9.74
N ILE A 49 -9.88 -6.57 9.45
CA ILE A 49 -8.76 -7.15 10.20
C ILE A 49 -7.49 -6.33 9.94
N TYR A 50 -7.22 -6.01 8.68
CA TYR A 50 -6.05 -5.24 8.27
C TYR A 50 -6.04 -3.83 8.86
N CYS A 51 -7.14 -3.10 8.71
CA CYS A 51 -7.26 -1.73 9.20
C CYS A 51 -7.29 -1.63 10.72
N LYS A 52 -7.93 -2.57 11.43
CA LYS A 52 -7.92 -2.58 12.91
C LYS A 52 -6.50 -2.63 13.45
N VAL A 53 -5.66 -3.51 12.92
CA VAL A 53 -4.26 -3.63 13.36
C VAL A 53 -3.50 -2.32 13.08
N LEU A 54 -3.64 -1.74 11.88
CA LEU A 54 -2.93 -0.52 11.53
C LEU A 54 -3.39 0.70 12.34
N MET A 55 -4.67 0.73 12.74
CA MET A 55 -5.26 1.83 13.51
C MET A 55 -5.13 1.65 15.03
N GLU A 56 -4.46 0.61 15.53
CA GLU A 56 -4.12 0.51 16.95
C GLU A 56 -3.14 1.60 17.36
N ASP A 57 -3.35 2.18 18.55
CA ASP A 57 -2.49 3.26 19.07
C ASP A 57 -1.01 2.87 19.16
N ALA A 58 -0.74 1.56 19.31
CA ALA A 58 0.62 1.02 19.34
C ALA A 58 1.35 1.15 17.99
N TYR A 59 0.63 1.19 16.87
CA TYR A 59 1.21 1.13 15.51
C TYR A 59 0.95 2.39 14.69
N LYS A 60 -0.21 3.06 14.86
CA LYS A 60 -0.60 4.21 14.03
C LYS A 60 0.41 5.34 14.02
N ASN A 61 1.15 5.55 15.13
CA ASN A 61 2.16 6.61 15.22
C ASN A 61 3.36 6.38 14.29
N TYR A 62 3.61 5.13 13.90
CA TYR A 62 4.65 4.75 12.95
C TYR A 62 4.15 4.69 11.51
N LEU A 63 2.84 4.79 11.29
CA LEU A 63 2.22 4.73 9.99
C LEU A 63 2.42 6.05 9.24
N ALA A 64 2.89 5.97 8.00
CA ALA A 64 2.96 7.12 7.10
C ALA A 64 1.80 7.12 6.11
N GLU A 65 1.45 5.96 5.53
CA GLU A 65 0.39 5.82 4.54
C GLU A 65 -0.22 4.42 4.58
N ILE A 66 -1.50 4.34 4.21
CA ILE A 66 -2.18 3.13 3.75
C ILE A 66 -2.45 3.33 2.26
N ILE A 67 -1.94 2.44 1.43
CA ILE A 67 -1.90 2.60 -0.01
C ILE A 67 -2.75 1.52 -0.66
N ILE A 68 -3.68 1.93 -1.52
CA ILE A 68 -4.47 1.03 -2.35
C ILE A 68 -4.03 1.23 -3.80
N ASP A 69 -3.34 0.24 -4.35
CA ASP A 69 -2.75 0.26 -5.68
C ASP A 69 -3.47 -0.71 -6.63
N GLY A 70 -3.92 -0.21 -7.77
CA GLY A 70 -4.53 -1.01 -8.83
C GLY A 70 -3.55 -1.28 -9.97
N TYR A 71 -3.59 -2.51 -10.49
CA TYR A 71 -2.77 -2.96 -11.63
C TYR A 71 -3.64 -3.69 -12.65
N THR A 72 -3.25 -3.57 -13.93
CA THR A 72 -3.81 -4.38 -15.02
C THR A 72 -2.78 -5.39 -15.52
N ASP A 73 -3.17 -6.25 -16.45
CA ASP A 73 -2.22 -6.99 -17.26
C ASP A 73 -1.60 -6.09 -18.35
N THR A 74 -0.83 -6.71 -19.25
CA THR A 74 -0.09 -6.01 -20.31
C THR A 74 -0.87 -5.88 -21.62
N ASP A 75 -2.15 -6.23 -21.67
CA ASP A 75 -2.98 -6.10 -22.86
C ASP A 75 -3.61 -4.71 -22.93
N GLY A 76 -3.78 -4.20 -24.14
CA GLY A 76 -4.47 -2.95 -24.40
C GLY A 76 -3.60 -1.70 -24.35
N ASP A 77 -4.26 -0.55 -24.29
CA ASP A 77 -3.63 0.77 -24.28
C ASP A 77 -3.27 1.21 -22.86
N TYR A 78 -2.09 1.84 -22.72
CA TYR A 78 -1.58 2.26 -21.42
C TYR A 78 -2.51 3.26 -20.71
N ALA A 79 -3.04 4.24 -21.45
CA ALA A 79 -3.87 5.30 -20.85
C ALA A 79 -5.22 4.73 -20.38
N TYR A 80 -5.83 3.84 -21.18
CA TYR A 80 -7.03 3.11 -20.79
C TYR A 80 -6.78 2.27 -19.50
N ASN A 81 -5.71 1.50 -19.48
CA ASN A 81 -5.34 0.69 -18.32
C ASN A 81 -5.00 1.53 -17.09
N LEU A 82 -4.43 2.72 -17.28
CA LEU A 82 -4.17 3.65 -16.18
C LEU A 82 -5.48 4.12 -15.55
N GLU A 83 -6.45 4.52 -16.37
CA GLU A 83 -7.77 4.93 -15.90
C GLU A 83 -8.49 3.75 -15.20
N LEU A 84 -8.53 2.58 -15.83
CA LEU A 84 -9.18 1.39 -15.26
C LEU A 84 -8.57 0.99 -13.92
N SER A 85 -7.24 0.93 -13.82
CA SER A 85 -6.55 0.60 -12.58
C SER A 85 -6.80 1.63 -11.48
N GLN A 86 -6.87 2.92 -11.82
CA GLN A 86 -7.22 3.99 -10.88
C GLN A 86 -8.66 3.88 -10.39
N GLN A 87 -9.60 3.60 -11.28
CA GLN A 87 -11.01 3.43 -10.92
C GLN A 87 -11.23 2.22 -10.01
N ARG A 88 -10.52 1.11 -10.27
CA ARG A 88 -10.59 -0.10 -9.44
C ARG A 88 -10.05 0.12 -8.03
N SER A 89 -8.91 0.75 -7.89
CA SER A 89 -8.37 1.08 -6.56
C SER A 89 -9.25 2.09 -5.82
N LEU A 90 -9.84 3.06 -6.53
CA LEU A 90 -10.80 3.99 -5.96
C LEU A 90 -12.07 3.30 -5.47
N ALA A 91 -12.61 2.33 -6.22
CA ALA A 91 -13.78 1.56 -5.80
C ALA A 91 -13.53 0.76 -4.51
N VAL A 92 -12.33 0.17 -4.36
CA VAL A 92 -11.93 -0.50 -3.11
C VAL A 92 -11.83 0.48 -1.95
N ALA A 93 -11.24 1.67 -2.17
CA ALA A 93 -11.12 2.70 -1.15
C ALA A 93 -12.49 3.23 -0.72
N GLN A 94 -13.39 3.51 -1.66
CA GLN A 94 -14.76 3.95 -1.36
C GLN A 94 -15.51 2.91 -0.54
N TYR A 95 -15.42 1.64 -0.91
CA TYR A 95 -16.04 0.56 -0.16
C TYR A 95 -15.47 0.44 1.26
N LEU A 96 -14.16 0.57 1.44
CA LEU A 96 -13.53 0.63 2.76
C LEU A 96 -14.11 1.77 3.62
N LEU A 97 -14.24 2.97 3.04
CA LEU A 97 -14.80 4.13 3.73
C LEU A 97 -16.29 3.94 4.06
N ASP A 98 -17.05 3.26 3.21
CA ASP A 98 -18.47 2.96 3.45
C ASP A 98 -18.65 2.03 4.65
N ILE A 99 -17.78 1.01 4.81
CA ILE A 99 -17.91 0.02 5.88
C ILE A 99 -17.07 0.32 7.12
N GLN A 100 -16.18 1.32 7.11
CA GLN A 100 -15.23 1.58 8.20
C GLN A 100 -15.89 1.74 9.57
N GLY A 101 -17.08 2.37 9.63
CA GLY A 101 -17.83 2.57 10.87
C GLY A 101 -18.36 1.28 11.52
N GLU A 102 -18.30 0.14 10.82
CA GLU A 102 -18.69 -1.16 11.38
C GLU A 102 -17.59 -1.76 12.27
N PHE A 103 -16.34 -1.29 12.13
CA PHE A 103 -15.21 -1.91 12.81
C PHE A 103 -14.17 -0.92 13.37
N LEU A 104 -14.24 0.36 13.03
CA LEU A 104 -13.42 1.43 13.59
C LEU A 104 -14.27 2.38 14.43
N THR A 105 -13.66 3.01 15.42
CA THR A 105 -14.25 4.15 16.13
C THR A 105 -14.26 5.38 15.22
N GLU A 106 -15.05 6.40 15.57
CA GLU A 106 -15.10 7.66 14.82
C GLU A 106 -13.71 8.31 14.71
N ALA A 107 -12.90 8.31 15.77
CA ALA A 107 -11.55 8.84 15.76
C ALA A 107 -10.64 8.03 14.83
N GLN A 108 -10.70 6.71 14.85
CA GLN A 108 -9.92 5.85 13.96
C GLN A 108 -10.35 5.99 12.50
N SER A 109 -11.62 6.26 12.23
CA SER A 109 -12.15 6.51 10.88
C SER A 109 -11.61 7.82 10.31
N LEU A 110 -11.46 8.86 11.15
CA LEU A 110 -10.82 10.11 10.75
C LEU A 110 -9.32 9.90 10.50
N ASP A 111 -8.64 9.22 11.41
CA ASP A 111 -7.21 8.86 11.24
C ASP A 111 -6.99 8.07 9.93
N LEU A 112 -7.87 7.10 9.60
CA LEU A 112 -7.78 6.33 8.35
C LEU A 112 -7.80 7.23 7.10
N GLN A 113 -8.65 8.25 7.09
CA GLN A 113 -8.77 9.18 5.96
C GLN A 113 -7.48 10.00 5.75
N ASP A 114 -6.76 10.33 6.83
CA ASP A 114 -5.50 11.07 6.76
C ASP A 114 -4.35 10.23 6.19
N TYR A 115 -4.43 8.90 6.32
CA TYR A 115 -3.39 7.99 5.84
C TYR A 115 -3.67 7.39 4.45
N LEU A 116 -4.91 7.47 3.94
CA LEU A 116 -5.33 6.73 2.76
C LEU A 116 -4.83 7.37 1.46
N THR A 117 -4.12 6.58 0.66
CA THR A 117 -3.65 6.93 -0.69
C THR A 117 -4.15 5.92 -1.71
N VAL A 118 -4.55 6.38 -2.89
CA VAL A 118 -5.15 5.55 -3.93
C VAL A 118 -4.45 5.80 -5.25
N ASN A 119 -3.91 4.77 -5.89
CA ASN A 119 -3.15 4.88 -7.12
C ASN A 119 -3.56 3.83 -8.16
N GLY A 120 -3.51 4.24 -9.43
CA GLY A 120 -3.54 3.35 -10.58
C GLY A 120 -2.16 3.26 -11.22
N HIS A 121 -1.72 2.05 -11.55
CA HIS A 121 -0.40 1.78 -12.09
C HIS A 121 -0.41 1.26 -13.52
N SER A 122 -1.59 1.12 -14.14
CA SER A 122 -1.70 0.52 -15.48
C SER A 122 -1.06 -0.88 -15.49
N MET A 123 -0.28 -1.17 -16.51
CA MET A 123 0.42 -2.44 -16.72
C MET A 123 1.83 -2.48 -16.08
N ALA A 124 2.12 -1.57 -15.13
CA ALA A 124 3.41 -1.56 -14.45
C ALA A 124 3.57 -2.78 -13.52
N ASN A 125 4.83 -3.21 -13.33
CA ASN A 125 5.18 -4.31 -12.43
C ASN A 125 4.36 -5.60 -12.67
N PRO A 126 4.35 -6.14 -13.91
CA PRO A 126 3.64 -7.37 -14.19
C PRO A 126 4.19 -8.53 -13.37
N ILE A 127 3.32 -9.41 -12.94
CA ILE A 127 3.74 -10.65 -12.27
C ILE A 127 4.20 -11.64 -13.32
N LEU A 128 5.29 -12.33 -13.04
CA LEU A 128 5.85 -13.34 -13.94
C LEU A 128 5.59 -14.75 -13.41
N ASP A 129 5.32 -15.67 -14.32
CA ASP A 129 5.24 -17.10 -14.03
C ASP A 129 6.65 -17.70 -13.77
N ALA A 130 6.69 -18.99 -13.43
CA ALA A 130 7.94 -19.71 -13.18
C ALA A 130 8.88 -19.80 -14.41
N ASN A 131 8.39 -19.51 -15.62
CA ASN A 131 9.13 -19.53 -16.86
C ASN A 131 9.60 -18.12 -17.29
N GLY A 132 9.23 -17.09 -16.51
CA GLY A 132 9.56 -15.69 -16.81
C GLY A 132 8.58 -15.00 -17.79
N ASN A 133 7.45 -15.61 -18.12
CA ASN A 133 6.41 -14.98 -18.91
C ASN A 133 5.46 -14.19 -18.00
N VAL A 134 4.78 -13.19 -18.57
CA VAL A 134 3.76 -12.44 -17.83
C VAL A 134 2.58 -13.34 -17.49
N ASP A 135 2.33 -13.51 -16.20
CA ASP A 135 1.08 -14.08 -15.69
C ASP A 135 0.03 -12.96 -15.66
N LYS A 136 -0.84 -12.97 -16.68
CA LYS A 136 -1.85 -11.92 -16.85
C LYS A 136 -2.89 -11.94 -15.73
N ASP A 137 -3.28 -13.14 -15.27
CA ASP A 137 -4.27 -13.27 -14.21
C ASP A 137 -3.73 -12.73 -12.88
N ALA A 138 -2.52 -13.12 -12.49
CA ALA A 138 -1.88 -12.59 -11.30
C ALA A 138 -1.53 -11.09 -11.42
N SER A 139 -1.30 -10.59 -12.64
CA SER A 139 -1.01 -9.18 -12.88
C SER A 139 -2.24 -8.28 -12.68
N ARG A 140 -3.45 -8.76 -12.96
CA ARG A 140 -4.72 -8.08 -12.68
C ARG A 140 -5.05 -8.16 -11.20
N ARG A 141 -4.62 -7.16 -10.42
CA ARG A 141 -4.74 -7.18 -8.97
C ARG A 141 -4.98 -5.80 -8.37
N VAL A 142 -5.47 -5.80 -7.15
CA VAL A 142 -5.42 -4.65 -6.24
C VAL A 142 -4.57 -5.04 -5.04
N GLU A 143 -3.61 -4.19 -4.71
CA GLU A 143 -2.78 -4.34 -3.52
C GLU A 143 -3.20 -3.33 -2.45
N VAL A 144 -3.34 -3.79 -1.21
CA VAL A 144 -3.49 -2.91 -0.04
C VAL A 144 -2.22 -3.07 0.79
N LYS A 145 -1.48 -2.01 0.96
CA LYS A 145 -0.21 -2.01 1.67
C LYS A 145 -0.08 -0.78 2.55
N PHE A 146 0.91 -0.77 3.41
CA PHE A 146 1.22 0.38 4.26
C PHE A 146 2.68 0.77 4.12
N ARG A 147 2.94 2.04 4.36
CA ARG A 147 4.29 2.59 4.50
C ARG A 147 4.46 3.11 5.93
N LEU A 148 5.58 2.77 6.54
CA LEU A 148 5.95 3.29 7.84
C LEU A 148 6.77 4.58 7.70
N LYS A 149 6.72 5.44 8.71
CA LYS A 149 7.61 6.59 8.85
C LYS A 149 9.02 6.07 9.08
N ASP A 150 9.95 6.62 8.34
CA ASP A 150 11.37 6.41 8.58
C ASP A 150 11.93 7.70 9.22
N ASP A 151 11.72 7.81 10.53
CA ASP A 151 12.11 9.01 11.28
C ASP A 151 13.63 9.19 11.32
N GLU A 152 14.42 8.11 11.27
CA GLU A 152 15.88 8.18 11.20
C GLU A 152 16.34 8.72 9.85
N MET A 153 15.81 8.22 8.74
CA MET A 153 16.12 8.71 7.39
C MET A 153 15.67 10.16 7.19
N ILE A 154 14.48 10.53 7.68
CA ILE A 154 13.98 11.90 7.61
C ILE A 154 14.90 12.84 8.39
N SER A 155 15.34 12.43 9.59
CA SER A 155 16.29 13.20 10.41
C SER A 155 17.63 13.38 9.70
N GLU A 156 18.17 12.33 9.08
CA GLU A 156 19.44 12.36 8.34
C GLU A 156 19.35 13.26 7.11
N LEU A 157 18.31 13.12 6.29
CA LEU A 157 18.08 14.00 5.15
C LEU A 157 17.89 15.46 5.56
N SER A 158 17.19 15.72 6.65
CA SER A 158 17.00 17.06 7.18
C SER A 158 18.32 17.71 7.60
N LYS A 159 19.24 16.96 8.21
CA LYS A 159 20.59 17.41 8.54
C LYS A 159 21.38 17.77 7.28
N ILE A 160 21.37 16.91 6.27
CA ILE A 160 22.06 17.15 4.98
C ILE A 160 21.48 18.40 4.30
N MET A 161 20.16 18.52 4.22
CA MET A 161 19.49 19.64 3.55
C MET A 161 19.66 20.98 4.29
N SER A 162 19.77 20.95 5.62
CA SER A 162 20.00 22.16 6.44
C SER A 162 21.47 22.62 6.44
N GLY A 163 22.37 21.86 5.82
CA GLY A 163 23.78 22.19 5.75
C GLY A 163 24.50 22.12 7.10
N SER A 164 23.93 21.44 8.09
CA SER A 164 24.52 21.26 9.40
C SER A 164 25.54 20.12 9.44
N ASP A 165 26.34 19.95 8.39
CA ASP A 165 27.57 19.20 8.51
C ASP A 165 28.58 20.09 9.26
N GLU A 166 28.57 19.95 10.56
CA GLU A 166 29.73 20.32 11.39
C GLU A 166 30.88 19.39 11.01
N ASN A 167 31.53 19.66 9.90
CA ASN A 167 32.85 19.12 9.67
C ASN A 167 33.85 20.07 10.33
N THR A 168 34.06 19.78 11.57
CA THR A 168 35.15 20.22 12.42
C THR A 168 36.45 20.36 11.66
N ALA A 169 36.83 21.60 11.50
CA ALA A 169 38.24 21.94 11.41
C ALA A 169 38.87 21.74 12.79
N ALA A 170 39.40 20.59 13.04
CA ALA A 170 40.33 20.30 14.11
C ALA A 170 41.53 19.63 13.46
N ASP A 171 42.48 20.42 13.05
CA ASP A 171 43.89 20.21 13.30
C ASP A 171 44.75 21.19 12.49
N ALA A 172 45.10 22.29 13.08
CA ALA A 172 46.21 23.09 12.62
C ALA A 172 46.77 23.91 13.79
N SER A 173 47.31 23.23 14.79
CA SER A 173 48.19 23.90 15.73
C SER A 173 49.14 22.94 16.42
N ALA A 174 50.14 22.49 15.69
CA ALA A 174 51.38 22.01 16.33
C ALA A 174 52.48 21.96 15.26
N ASP A 175 53.08 23.09 15.03
CA ASP A 175 54.54 23.11 14.86
C ASP A 175 55.04 24.55 14.80
N LYS A 176 55.46 25.09 15.95
CA LYS A 176 56.49 26.13 16.05
C LYS A 176 57.08 26.11 17.44
N ALA A 177 58.15 25.37 17.57
CA ALA A 177 59.25 25.76 18.47
C ALA A 177 60.48 24.90 18.17
N GLN A 178 61.49 25.58 17.60
CA GLN A 178 62.90 25.26 17.55
C GLN A 178 63.37 24.18 16.58
#